data_0622c3848f3352727fcdb8a8ed11913a
#
_entry.id   0622c3848f3352727fcdb8a8ed11913a
#
_cell.length_a   1.000
_cell.length_b   1.000
_cell.length_c   1.000
_cell.angle_alpha   90.00
_cell.angle_beta   90.00
_cell.angle_gamma   90.00
#
_symmetry.space_group_name_H-M   'P 1'
#
loop_
_entity.id
_entity.type
_entity.pdbx_description
1 polymer ?
#
loop_
_entity_poly.entity_id
_entity_poly.type
_entity_poly.pdbx_seq_one_letter_code
_entity_poly.pdbx_strand_id
1 'polypeptide(L)'
;MSNQGSRKYLPTLSELIDRLSISQLKEVFITDHKDEYSQEIADIVHDIQLCLDEQGGKVTAETIRAIVVLSQMNLHIWHNESNYRN
;
A
#
# COMPACT_ATOMS: atom_id res chain seq x y z
N MET A 1 -0.97 24.78 4.23
CA MET A 1 -1.79 24.96 4.72
C MET A 1 -3.01 24.56 4.20
N SER A 2 -3.46 24.91 3.31
CA SER A 2 -4.71 24.50 2.76
C SER A 2 -4.79 23.03 2.41
N ASN A 3 -3.67 22.41 2.12
CA ASN A 3 -3.68 21.00 1.76
C ASN A 3 -4.19 20.11 2.88
N GLN A 4 -4.00 20.54 4.11
CA GLN A 4 -4.47 19.76 5.24
C GLN A 4 -5.98 19.63 5.24
N GLY A 5 -6.68 20.70 4.89
CA GLY A 5 -8.12 20.64 4.82
C GLY A 5 -8.61 19.73 3.72
N SER A 6 -7.96 19.77 2.56
CA SER A 6 -8.39 18.97 1.42
C SER A 6 -8.12 17.49 1.61
N ARG A 7 -7.21 17.14 2.51
CA ARG A 7 -6.88 15.75 2.74
C ARG A 7 -7.45 15.18 4.03
N LYS A 8 -8.44 15.87 4.58
CA LYS A 8 -8.96 15.46 5.89
C LYS A 8 -9.44 14.02 5.92
N TYR A 9 -10.09 13.56 4.88
CA TYR A 9 -10.66 12.22 4.84
C TYR A 9 -9.99 11.29 3.83
N LEU A 10 -8.91 11.74 3.23
CA LEU A 10 -8.19 10.93 2.26
C LEU A 10 -7.24 9.97 2.98
N PRO A 11 -6.91 8.84 2.37
CA PRO A 11 -5.98 7.89 2.99
C PRO A 11 -4.63 8.54 3.26
N THR A 12 -4.02 8.12 4.36
CA THR A 12 -2.66 8.55 4.68
C THR A 12 -1.67 7.72 3.88
N LEU A 13 -0.42 8.18 3.89
CA LEU A 13 0.64 7.42 3.22
C LEU A 13 0.74 6.01 3.78
N SER A 14 0.63 5.86 5.10
CA SER A 14 0.68 4.53 5.73
C SER A 14 -0.42 3.63 5.22
N GLU A 15 -1.64 4.15 5.09
CA GLU A 15 -2.75 3.36 4.59
C GLU A 15 -2.54 2.96 3.13
N LEU A 16 -1.99 3.85 2.32
CA LEU A 16 -1.72 3.55 0.92
C LEU A 16 -0.64 2.47 0.79
N ILE A 17 0.40 2.55 1.62
CA ILE A 17 1.45 1.55 1.61
C ILE A 17 0.90 0.19 2.01
N ASP A 18 0.03 0.15 3.02
CA ASP A 18 -0.59 -1.08 3.45
C ASP A 18 -1.43 -1.69 2.32
N ARG A 19 -2.23 -0.88 1.65
CA ARG A 19 -3.04 -1.34 0.52
C ARG A 19 -2.17 -1.84 -0.62
N LEU A 20 -1.07 -1.15 -0.90
CA LEU A 20 -0.16 -1.56 -1.96
C LEU A 20 0.40 -2.94 -1.66
N SER A 21 0.81 -3.17 -0.42
CA SER A 21 1.35 -4.45 -0.01
C SER A 21 0.35 -5.58 -0.24
N ILE A 22 -0.90 -5.35 0.16
CA ILE A 22 -1.93 -6.37 0.00
C ILE A 22 -2.26 -6.61 -1.47
N SER A 23 -2.37 -5.54 -2.26
CA SER A 23 -2.69 -5.67 -3.68
C SER A 23 -1.59 -6.41 -4.44
N GLN A 24 -0.34 -6.20 -4.05
CA GLN A 24 0.77 -6.91 -4.68
C GLN A 24 0.73 -8.40 -4.33
N LEU A 25 0.35 -8.74 -3.09
CA LEU A 25 0.17 -10.14 -2.74
C LEU A 25 -0.92 -10.79 -3.58
N LYS A 26 -2.01 -10.08 -3.80
CA LYS A 26 -3.10 -10.58 -4.64
C LYS A 26 -2.62 -10.82 -6.07
N GLU A 27 -1.86 -9.88 -6.60
CA GLU A 27 -1.38 -10.00 -7.98
C GLU A 27 -0.46 -11.21 -8.13
N VAL A 28 0.36 -11.48 -7.12
CA VAL A 28 1.31 -12.59 -7.19
C VAL A 28 0.64 -13.93 -6.95
N PHE A 29 -0.25 -14.01 -5.95
CA PHE A 29 -0.77 -15.30 -5.51
C PHE A 29 -2.13 -15.66 -6.08
N ILE A 30 -2.89 -14.71 -6.60
CA ILE A 30 -4.19 -14.98 -7.19
C ILE A 30 -4.06 -14.82 -8.70
N THR A 31 -4.33 -15.90 -9.44
CA THR A 31 -4.14 -15.88 -10.89
C THR A 31 -5.29 -15.22 -11.64
N ASP A 32 -6.48 -15.21 -11.04
CA ASP A 32 -7.62 -14.57 -11.66
C ASP A 32 -7.58 -13.08 -11.40
N HIS A 33 -8.08 -12.29 -12.34
CA HIS A 33 -8.22 -10.84 -12.17
C HIS A 33 -6.90 -10.09 -12.06
N LYS A 34 -5.84 -10.63 -12.68
CA LYS A 34 -4.53 -9.98 -12.62
C LYS A 34 -4.58 -8.56 -13.18
N ASP A 35 -5.34 -8.35 -14.23
CA ASP A 35 -5.43 -7.02 -14.84
C ASP A 35 -6.06 -6.02 -13.87
N GLU A 36 -7.06 -6.46 -13.11
CA GLU A 36 -7.70 -5.60 -12.12
C GLU A 36 -6.75 -5.25 -11.00
N TYR A 37 -5.96 -6.22 -10.53
CA TYR A 37 -4.99 -5.95 -9.47
C TYR A 37 -3.87 -5.05 -9.97
N SER A 38 -3.43 -5.22 -11.21
CA SER A 38 -2.41 -4.35 -11.78
C SER A 38 -2.89 -2.92 -11.87
N GLN A 39 -4.15 -2.73 -12.26
CA GLN A 39 -4.72 -1.38 -12.31
C GLN A 39 -4.84 -0.78 -10.92
N GLU A 40 -5.27 -1.57 -9.95
CA GLU A 40 -5.38 -1.10 -8.58
C GLU A 40 -4.01 -0.67 -8.05
N ILE A 41 -2.98 -1.46 -8.34
CA ILE A 41 -1.62 -1.11 -7.94
C ILE A 41 -1.19 0.20 -8.56
N ALA A 42 -1.47 0.39 -9.85
CA ALA A 42 -1.10 1.62 -10.53
C ALA A 42 -1.80 2.83 -9.89
N ASP A 43 -3.07 2.68 -9.54
CA ASP A 43 -3.82 3.76 -8.91
C ASP A 43 -3.26 4.10 -7.53
N ILE A 44 -2.90 3.07 -6.76
CA ILE A 44 -2.34 3.28 -5.43
C ILE A 44 -0.97 3.96 -5.53
N VAL A 45 -0.15 3.54 -6.49
CA VAL A 45 1.16 4.14 -6.70
C VAL A 45 1.02 5.61 -7.06
N HIS A 46 0.03 5.92 -7.90
CA HIS A 46 -0.25 7.31 -8.26
C HIS A 46 -0.57 8.13 -7.01
N ASP A 47 -1.42 7.61 -6.15
CA ASP A 47 -1.81 8.32 -4.94
C ASP A 47 -0.64 8.46 -3.97
N ILE A 48 0.22 7.44 -3.88
CA ILE A 48 1.42 7.51 -3.06
C ILE A 48 2.32 8.65 -3.55
N GLN A 49 2.47 8.77 -4.87
CA GLN A 49 3.30 9.82 -5.42
C GLN A 49 2.76 11.20 -5.03
N LEU A 50 1.44 11.37 -5.07
CA LEU A 50 0.84 12.63 -4.65
C LEU A 50 1.12 12.92 -3.18
N CYS A 51 1.03 11.90 -2.32
CA CYS A 51 1.33 12.07 -0.91
C CYS A 51 2.78 12.47 -0.69
N LEU A 52 3.70 11.86 -1.41
CA LEU A 52 5.11 12.18 -1.30
C LEU A 52 5.37 13.61 -1.77
N ASP A 53 4.71 14.02 -2.84
CA ASP A 53 4.87 15.37 -3.35
C ASP A 53 4.38 16.40 -2.33
N GLU A 54 3.27 16.10 -1.65
CA GLU A 54 2.74 17.00 -0.62
C GLU A 54 3.71 17.14 0.54
N GLN A 55 4.48 16.11 0.82
CA GLN A 55 5.44 16.12 1.91
C GLN A 55 6.80 16.67 1.49
N GLY A 56 6.91 17.18 0.28
CA GLY A 56 8.17 17.72 -0.20
C GLY A 56 9.13 16.66 -0.69
N GLY A 57 8.64 15.48 -0.94
CA GLY A 57 9.45 14.41 -1.49
C GLY A 57 10.45 13.81 -0.51
N LYS A 58 10.27 14.05 0.78
CA LYS A 58 11.22 13.54 1.77
C LYS A 58 10.77 12.20 2.31
N VAL A 59 11.68 11.23 2.25
CA VAL A 59 11.42 9.89 2.78
C VAL A 59 12.55 9.57 3.73
N THR A 60 12.22 9.24 4.97
CA THR A 60 13.23 8.95 5.98
C THR A 60 13.52 7.45 6.03
N ALA A 61 14.64 7.11 6.65
CA ALA A 61 14.99 5.70 6.85
C ALA A 61 13.94 5.00 7.71
N GLU A 62 13.35 5.72 8.67
CA GLU A 62 12.30 5.14 9.51
C GLU A 62 11.07 4.80 8.68
N THR A 63 10.73 5.64 7.72
CA THR A 63 9.61 5.37 6.83
C THR A 63 9.86 4.11 6.02
N ILE A 64 11.08 3.96 5.51
CA ILE A 64 11.43 2.78 4.72
C ILE A 64 11.33 1.52 5.58
N ARG A 65 11.81 1.61 6.82
CA ARG A 65 11.72 0.46 7.72
C ARG A 65 10.26 0.10 8.00
N ALA A 66 9.41 1.09 8.20
CA ALA A 66 7.99 0.85 8.43
C ALA A 66 7.35 0.14 7.23
N ILE A 67 7.74 0.52 6.02
CA ILE A 67 7.23 -0.12 4.81
C ILE A 67 7.60 -1.60 4.80
N VAL A 68 8.86 -1.91 5.12
CA VAL A 68 9.32 -3.29 5.14
C VAL A 68 8.56 -4.10 6.18
N VAL A 69 8.38 -3.54 7.38
CA VAL A 69 7.67 -4.23 8.46
C VAL A 69 6.23 -4.51 8.06
N LEU A 70 5.54 -3.53 7.50
CA LEU A 70 4.16 -3.71 7.07
C LEU A 70 4.05 -4.80 6.01
N SER A 71 4.97 -4.80 5.06
CA SER A 71 4.95 -5.79 4.00
C SER A 71 5.16 -7.21 4.56
N GLN A 72 6.06 -7.36 5.51
CA GLN A 72 6.32 -8.66 6.12
C GLN A 72 5.12 -9.12 6.93
N MET A 73 4.49 -8.21 7.67
CA MET A 73 3.32 -8.57 8.47
C MET A 73 2.17 -9.01 7.58
N ASN A 74 1.94 -8.29 6.48
CA ASN A 74 0.85 -8.64 5.59
C ASN A 74 1.09 -9.98 4.91
N LEU A 75 2.33 -10.26 4.55
CA LEU A 75 2.66 -11.55 3.96
C LEU A 75 2.42 -12.68 4.96
N HIS A 76 2.78 -12.46 6.22
CA HIS A 76 2.58 -13.45 7.26
C HIS A 76 1.09 -13.73 7.47
N ILE A 77 0.28 -12.68 7.54
CA ILE A 77 -1.16 -12.84 7.70
C ILE A 77 -1.75 -13.57 6.50
N TRP A 78 -1.31 -13.22 5.30
CA TRP A 78 -1.78 -13.86 4.08
C TRP A 78 -1.55 -15.38 4.11
N HIS A 79 -0.34 -15.79 4.49
CA HIS A 79 -0.02 -17.21 4.53
C HIS A 79 -0.84 -17.94 5.60
N ASN A 80 -1.04 -17.29 6.74
CA ASN A 80 -1.83 -17.91 7.80
C ASN A 80 -3.27 -18.11 7.36
N GLU A 81 -3.85 -17.11 6.72
CA GLU A 81 -5.22 -17.25 6.24
C GLU A 81 -5.35 -18.32 5.18
N SER A 82 -4.36 -18.41 4.30
CA SER A 82 -4.38 -19.43 3.26
C SER A 82 -4.32 -20.83 3.88
N ASN A 83 -3.51 -21.00 4.92
CA ASN A 83 -3.41 -22.27 5.59
C ASN A 83 -4.73 -22.66 6.26
N TYR A 84 -5.41 -21.71 6.84
CA TYR A 84 -6.69 -21.98 7.48
C TYR A 84 -7.76 -22.38 6.48
N ARG A 85 -7.72 -21.84 5.30
CA ARG A 85 -8.73 -22.12 4.29
C ARG A 85 -8.54 -23.46 3.63
N ASN A 86 -7.35 -23.97 3.71
CA ASN A 86 -7.07 -25.29 3.16
C ASN A 86 -7.51 -26.38 4.12
#